data_7e1b4e7393bbfffdf1ed51f6f2d0100d
#
_entry.id   7e1b4e7393bbfffdf1ed51f6f2d0100d
#
_cell.length_a   1.000
_cell.length_b   1.000
_cell.length_c   1.000
_cell.angle_alpha   90.00
_cell.angle_beta   90.00
_cell.angle_gamma   90.00
#
_symmetry.space_group_name_H-M   'P 1'
#
loop_
_entity.id
_entity.type
_entity.pdbx_description
1 polymer ?
#
loop_
_entity_poly.entity_id
_entity_poly.type
_entity_poly.pdbx_seq_one_letter_code
_entity_poly.pdbx_strand_id
1 'polypeptide(L)' 'MTLGGAAAAQVRLIVWCKACQHQVEPDPAEMAARYGADTSVLDWRERLVCSKCGGRQADMVVTGTRRR' A
#
# COMPACT_ATOMS: atom_id res chain seq x y z
N MET A 1 -4.47 -10.46 4.57
CA MET A 1 -3.05 -10.25 4.25
C MET A 1 -2.49 -9.15 5.12
N THR A 2 -1.32 -9.35 5.65
CA THR A 2 -0.63 -8.33 6.45
C THR A 2 0.48 -7.71 5.60
N LEU A 3 1.01 -6.57 6.10
CA LEU A 3 2.13 -5.94 5.41
C LEU A 3 3.35 -6.85 5.39
N GLY A 4 3.59 -7.57 6.49
CA GLY A 4 4.68 -8.53 6.53
C GLY A 4 4.47 -9.67 5.56
N GLY A 5 3.23 -10.16 5.45
CA GLY A 5 2.90 -11.18 4.48
C GLY A 5 3.09 -10.72 3.05
N ALA A 6 2.69 -9.49 2.77
CA ALA A 6 2.87 -8.92 1.44
C ALA A 6 4.35 -8.80 1.10
N ALA A 7 5.16 -8.39 2.08
CA ALA A 7 6.59 -8.27 1.86
C ALA A 7 7.23 -9.64 1.61
N ALA A 8 6.81 -10.64 2.38
CA ALA A 8 7.34 -11.99 2.22
C ALA A 8 6.96 -12.59 0.88
N ALA A 9 5.74 -12.30 0.42
CA ALA A 9 5.27 -12.80 -0.87
C ALA A 9 5.78 -11.97 -2.05
N GLN A 10 6.40 -10.83 -1.76
CA GLN A 10 6.95 -9.94 -2.78
C GLN A 10 5.88 -9.46 -3.76
N VAL A 11 4.67 -9.25 -3.25
CA VAL A 11 3.62 -8.67 -4.08
C VAL A 11 3.85 -7.18 -4.21
N ARG A 12 3.22 -6.59 -5.20
CA ARG A 12 3.32 -5.16 -5.45
C ARG A 12 2.05 -4.48 -5.01
N LEU A 13 2.22 -3.38 -4.32
CA LEU A 13 1.08 -2.57 -3.87
C LEU A 13 1.07 -1.30 -4.70
N ILE A 14 -0.02 -1.06 -5.39
CA ILE A 14 -0.17 0.15 -6.21
C ILE A 14 -1.32 0.95 -5.62
N VAL A 15 -1.02 2.18 -5.24
CA VAL A 15 -1.97 3.06 -4.57
C VAL A 15 -2.14 4.30 -5.43
N TRP A 16 -3.38 4.73 -5.61
CA TRP A 16 -3.63 5.96 -6.34
C TRP A 16 -4.73 6.73 -5.64
N CYS A 17 -4.69 8.05 -5.82
CA CYS A 17 -5.72 8.93 -5.31
C CYS A 17 -6.74 9.17 -6.41
N LYS A 18 -8.00 8.89 -6.12
CA LYS A 18 -9.05 9.07 -7.12
C LYS A 18 -9.32 10.54 -7.41
N ALA A 19 -9.04 11.40 -6.44
CA ALA A 19 -9.34 12.82 -6.59
C ALA A 19 -8.33 13.52 -7.48
N CYS A 20 -7.03 13.25 -7.29
CA CYS A 20 -6.00 13.92 -8.05
C CYS A 20 -5.22 12.99 -8.95
N GLN A 21 -5.55 11.71 -8.95
CA GLN A 21 -4.93 10.69 -9.81
C GLN A 21 -3.44 10.55 -9.60
N HIS A 22 -3.00 10.84 -8.38
CA HIS A 22 -1.60 10.63 -8.01
C HIS A 22 -1.41 9.15 -7.68
N GLN A 23 -0.41 8.53 -8.29
CA GLN A 23 -0.17 7.10 -8.12
C GLN A 23 1.20 6.87 -7.54
N VAL A 24 1.29 5.96 -6.58
CA VAL A 24 2.56 5.56 -5.97
C VAL A 24 2.58 4.05 -5.84
N GLU A 25 3.76 3.51 -5.70
CA GLU A 25 3.93 2.07 -5.49
C GLU A 25 4.79 1.88 -4.24
N PRO A 26 4.18 1.88 -3.05
CA PRO A 26 4.96 1.71 -1.82
C PRO A 26 5.54 0.31 -1.71
N ASP A 27 6.69 0.22 -1.06
CA ASP A 27 7.35 -1.05 -0.82
C ASP A 27 6.72 -1.71 0.41
N PRO A 28 6.13 -2.90 0.28
CA PRO A 28 5.49 -3.54 1.43
C PRO A 28 6.47 -3.81 2.58
N ALA A 29 7.74 -4.10 2.28
CA ALA A 29 8.70 -4.31 3.34
C ALA A 29 8.92 -3.03 4.14
N GLU A 30 9.00 -1.91 3.46
CA GLU A 30 9.15 -0.62 4.11
C GLU A 30 7.90 -0.26 4.91
N MET A 31 6.74 -0.55 4.37
CA MET A 31 5.50 -0.29 5.09
C MET A 31 5.39 -1.16 6.32
N ALA A 32 5.84 -2.42 6.23
CA ALA A 32 5.84 -3.31 7.37
C ALA A 32 6.77 -2.80 8.48
N ALA A 33 7.91 -2.24 8.09
CA ALA A 33 8.84 -1.68 9.07
C ALA A 33 8.28 -0.43 9.73
N ARG A 34 7.49 0.34 8.98
CA ARG A 34 6.96 1.61 9.47
C ARG A 34 5.70 1.42 10.29
N TYR A 35 4.80 0.55 9.88
CA TYR A 35 3.50 0.39 10.52
C TYR A 35 3.40 -0.92 11.30
N GLY A 36 4.32 -1.82 11.14
CA GLY A 36 4.27 -3.11 11.81
C GLY A 36 3.92 -4.22 10.83
N ALA A 37 4.69 -5.32 10.90
CA ALA A 37 4.47 -6.43 9.98
C ALA A 37 3.11 -7.11 10.20
N ASP A 38 2.57 -6.98 11.41
CA ASP A 38 1.26 -7.56 11.74
C ASP A 38 0.09 -6.73 11.25
N THR A 39 0.35 -5.52 10.77
CA THR A 39 -0.72 -4.64 10.32
C THR A 39 -1.37 -5.23 9.07
N SER A 40 -2.69 -5.35 9.10
CA SER A 40 -3.43 -5.82 7.95
C SER A 40 -3.32 -4.82 6.81
N VAL A 41 -3.20 -5.31 5.58
CA VAL A 41 -3.16 -4.44 4.42
C VAL A 41 -4.45 -3.62 4.34
N LEU A 42 -5.58 -4.21 4.72
CA LEU A 42 -6.85 -3.49 4.71
C LEU A 42 -6.85 -2.36 5.72
N ASP A 43 -6.31 -2.60 6.92
CA ASP A 43 -6.22 -1.53 7.91
C ASP A 43 -5.27 -0.43 7.45
N TRP A 44 -4.15 -0.83 6.89
CA TRP A 44 -3.19 0.13 6.37
C TRP A 44 -3.82 0.97 5.25
N ARG A 45 -4.58 0.33 4.39
CA ARG A 45 -5.24 1.02 3.29
C ARG A 45 -6.16 2.13 3.80
N GLU A 46 -6.87 1.87 4.90
CA GLU A 46 -7.80 2.86 5.44
C GLU A 46 -7.10 4.04 6.09
N ARG A 47 -5.81 3.91 6.36
CA ARG A 47 -5.02 5.01 6.92
C ARG A 47 -4.34 5.84 5.87
N LEU A 48 -4.50 5.47 4.60
CA LEU A 48 -3.83 6.18 3.52
C LEU A 48 -4.47 7.54 3.30
N VAL A 49 -3.61 8.53 3.16
CA VAL A 49 -4.04 9.90 2.86
C VAL A 49 -3.18 10.38 1.72
N CYS A 50 -3.82 10.99 0.73
CA CYS A 50 -3.06 11.53 -0.39
C CYS A 50 -2.22 12.71 0.08
N SER A 51 -0.91 12.63 -0.17
CA SER A 51 -0.01 13.69 0.26
C SER A 51 -0.14 14.95 -0.58
N LYS A 52 -0.80 14.86 -1.72
CA LYS A 52 -0.98 16.03 -2.57
C LYS A 52 -2.23 16.81 -2.25
N CYS A 53 -3.34 16.14 -2.08
CA CYS A 53 -4.60 16.83 -1.84
C CYS A 53 -5.14 16.64 -0.43
N GLY A 54 -4.49 15.78 0.36
CA GLY A 54 -4.93 15.52 1.72
C GLY A 54 -6.22 14.73 1.81
N GLY A 55 -6.72 14.25 0.67
CA GLY A 55 -7.95 13.50 0.65
C GLY A 55 -7.74 12.05 1.07
N ARG A 56 -8.84 11.40 1.40
CA ARG A 56 -8.79 10.00 1.80
C ARG A 56 -9.47 9.10 0.79
N GLN A 57 -9.51 9.53 -0.45
CA GLN A 57 -10.11 8.75 -1.52
C GLN A 57 -9.06 7.94 -2.25
N ALA A 58 -8.15 7.36 -1.50
CA ALA A 58 -7.14 6.51 -2.07
C ALA A 58 -7.69 5.11 -2.30
N ASP A 59 -7.31 4.51 -3.38
CA ASP A 59 -7.62 3.12 -3.66
C ASP A 59 -6.33 2.39 -3.92
N MET A 60 -6.37 1.07 -3.88
CA MET A 60 -5.16 0.31 -4.09
C MET A 60 -5.48 -1.01 -4.75
N VAL A 61 -4.48 -1.58 -5.38
CA VAL A 61 -4.57 -2.92 -5.92
C VAL A 61 -3.30 -3.67 -5.53
N VAL A 62 -3.46 -4.95 -5.25
CA VAL A 62 -2.34 -5.84 -4.96
C VAL A 62 -2.12 -6.68 -6.21
N THR A 63 -0.98 -6.49 -6.86
CA THR A 63 -0.68 -7.24 -8.07
C THR A 63 0.05 -8.53 -7.68
N GLY A 64 0.27 -9.37 -8.66
CA GLY A 64 0.95 -10.61 -8.43
C GLY A 64 2.40 -10.44 -8.01
N THR A 65 3.05 -11.56 -7.74
CA THR A 65 4.42 -11.57 -7.30
C THR A 65 5.31 -10.93 -8.34
N ARG A 66 6.28 -10.14 -7.88
CA ARG A 66 7.25 -9.54 -8.77
C ARG A 66 8.09 -10.64 -9.43
N ARG A 67 8.30 -10.51 -10.73
CA ARG A 67 9.12 -11.46 -11.42
C ARG A 67 10.33 -10.81 -11.89
N ARG A 68 11.29 -11.49 -12.01
CA ARG A 68 12.43 -11.00 -12.43
C ARG A 68 12.67 -11.02 -13.53
#